data_c9c68879d8a404ccce2f310cf42ab385
#
_entry.id   c9c68879d8a404ccce2f310cf42ab385
#
_cell.length_a   1.000
_cell.length_b   1.000
_cell.length_c   1.000
_cell.angle_alpha   90.00
_cell.angle_beta   90.00
_cell.angle_gamma   90.00
#
_symmetry.space_group_name_H-M   'P 1'
#
loop_
_entity.id
_entity.type
_entity.pdbx_description
1 polymer ?
#
loop_
_entity_poly.entity_id
_entity_poly.type
_entity_poly.pdbx_seq_one_letter_code
_entity_poly.pdbx_strand_id
1 'polypeptide(L)'
;NLWPLTMKNRETVERAYSMASYPAEGKEIMLNVRISTPPWDAKKNDWMSFNPGIASSYMFSKKQGDKVTISGPYGDFFINDSEAEMLYVGGGAGMAPMRSHLYQLFKTIKTGRKVTFWYGGRSRIELFYIDHFRDLEKDFPNFKFYTALSEPMEEDNWKVKKSRDAEGDGFVGFIHQVVIDQYLSNHDSPEDIEVYYCGPPLMNLAVAKMAEDFGVPPENVRFDDFGI
;
A
#
# COMPACT_ATOMS: atom_id res chain seq x y z
N ASN A 1 -22.15 -11.94 10.68
CA ASN A 1 -22.01 -13.28 10.09
C ASN A 1 -21.23 -13.16 8.81
N LEU A 2 -19.94 -13.43 8.92
CA LEU A 2 -19.12 -13.60 7.75
C LEU A 2 -19.60 -14.82 6.99
N TRP A 3 -19.90 -14.62 5.75
CA TRP A 3 -20.14 -15.52 4.65
C TRP A 3 -19.78 -16.98 4.93
N PRO A 4 -20.68 -17.96 4.69
CA PRO A 4 -20.31 -19.36 4.75
C PRO A 4 -19.31 -19.66 3.63
N LEU A 5 -18.05 -19.83 4.00
CA LEU A 5 -16.93 -20.10 3.10
C LEU A 5 -16.99 -21.57 2.63
N THR A 6 -17.94 -21.89 1.76
CA THR A 6 -18.01 -23.21 1.13
C THR A 6 -17.18 -23.19 -0.16
N MET A 7 -15.92 -23.54 -0.05
CA MET A 7 -15.09 -23.83 -1.21
C MET A 7 -15.53 -25.17 -1.81
N LYS A 8 -16.25 -25.12 -2.90
CA LYS A 8 -16.67 -26.35 -3.64
C LYS A 8 -15.62 -26.87 -4.63
N ASN A 9 -14.56 -26.09 -4.86
CA ASN A 9 -13.52 -26.44 -5.82
C ASN A 9 -12.40 -27.20 -5.12
N ARG A 10 -12.04 -28.40 -5.66
CA ARG A 10 -10.93 -29.22 -5.19
C ARG A 10 -9.63 -28.96 -5.95
N GLU A 11 -9.61 -27.97 -6.84
CA GLU A 11 -8.42 -27.62 -7.60
C GLU A 11 -7.44 -26.82 -6.74
N THR A 12 -6.16 -27.12 -6.89
CA THR A 12 -5.10 -26.33 -6.29
C THR A 12 -5.02 -24.99 -6.99
N VAL A 13 -5.03 -23.90 -6.22
CA VAL A 13 -4.89 -22.54 -6.73
C VAL A 13 -3.71 -21.85 -6.06
N GLU A 14 -2.98 -21.07 -6.84
CA GLU A 14 -1.93 -20.18 -6.34
C GLU A 14 -2.36 -18.73 -6.50
N ARG A 15 -1.96 -17.88 -5.54
CA ARG A 15 -2.09 -16.43 -5.61
C ARG A 15 -0.86 -15.79 -5.01
N ALA A 16 -0.36 -14.77 -5.69
CA ALA A 16 0.74 -13.97 -5.18
C ALA A 16 0.28 -13.07 -4.02
N TYR A 17 1.14 -12.94 -3.02
CA TYR A 17 0.99 -12.00 -1.91
C TYR A 17 2.35 -11.38 -1.64
N SER A 18 2.41 -10.06 -1.69
CA SER A 18 3.64 -9.34 -1.35
C SER A 18 3.94 -9.45 0.15
N MET A 19 5.20 -9.63 0.48
CA MET A 19 5.64 -9.71 1.87
C MET A 19 5.63 -8.33 2.53
N ALA A 20 5.01 -8.24 3.70
CA ALA A 20 5.04 -7.04 4.54
C ALA A 20 6.21 -7.08 5.54
N SER A 21 6.73 -8.25 5.87
CA SER A 21 7.96 -8.42 6.64
C SER A 21 9.18 -8.06 5.80
N TYR A 22 10.22 -7.51 6.44
CA TYR A 22 11.51 -7.26 5.81
C TYR A 22 12.55 -8.32 6.32
N PRO A 23 13.69 -8.51 5.64
CA PRO A 23 14.60 -9.62 5.92
C PRO A 23 15.08 -9.74 7.37
N ALA A 24 15.25 -8.62 8.08
CA ALA A 24 15.75 -8.63 9.46
C ALA A 24 14.67 -9.02 10.51
N GLU A 25 13.40 -9.18 10.13
CA GLU A 25 12.36 -9.77 11.00
C GLU A 25 12.52 -11.29 11.17
N GLY A 26 13.49 -11.87 10.47
CA GLY A 26 13.93 -13.23 10.71
C GLY A 26 13.15 -14.28 9.93
N LYS A 27 12.59 -15.28 10.62
CA LYS A 27 11.97 -16.47 9.97
C LYS A 27 10.46 -16.30 9.77
N GLU A 28 9.89 -15.17 10.13
CA GLU A 28 8.46 -14.91 10.01
C GLU A 28 8.16 -14.21 8.69
N ILE A 29 7.14 -14.68 7.98
CA ILE A 29 6.62 -14.02 6.78
C ILE A 29 5.29 -13.39 7.15
N MET A 30 5.23 -12.06 7.03
CA MET A 30 4.02 -11.28 7.24
C MET A 30 3.38 -10.96 5.89
N LEU A 31 2.10 -11.26 5.75
CA LEU A 31 1.31 -10.98 4.56
C LEU A 31 0.12 -10.10 4.93
N ASN A 32 -0.23 -9.15 4.06
CA ASN A 32 -1.46 -8.39 4.17
C ASN A 32 -2.50 -8.99 3.24
N VAL A 33 -3.50 -9.65 3.80
CA VAL A 33 -4.54 -10.32 3.03
C VAL A 33 -5.86 -9.58 3.18
N ARG A 34 -6.35 -9.01 2.08
CA ARG A 34 -7.70 -8.47 2.00
C ARG A 34 -8.66 -9.55 1.54
N ILE A 35 -9.77 -9.74 2.27
CA ILE A 35 -10.80 -10.66 1.80
C ILE A 35 -11.49 -10.09 0.56
N SER A 36 -11.57 -10.89 -0.49
CA SER A 36 -12.32 -10.54 -1.70
C SER A 36 -13.77 -10.98 -1.50
N THR A 37 -14.62 -10.05 -1.13
CA THR A 37 -16.07 -10.28 -1.02
C THR A 37 -16.73 -10.13 -2.39
N PRO A 38 -17.90 -10.77 -2.62
CA PRO A 38 -18.73 -10.43 -3.76
C PRO A 38 -19.06 -8.93 -3.76
N PRO A 39 -19.30 -8.32 -4.93
CA PRO A 39 -19.77 -6.94 -4.98
C PRO A 39 -21.11 -6.77 -4.28
N TRP A 40 -21.33 -5.62 -3.67
CA TRP A 40 -22.59 -5.24 -3.05
C TRP A 40 -23.57 -4.72 -4.11
N ASP A 41 -24.76 -5.30 -4.18
CA ASP A 41 -25.85 -4.80 -5.02
C ASP A 41 -26.74 -3.86 -4.20
N ALA A 42 -26.50 -2.56 -4.34
CA ALA A 42 -27.26 -1.55 -3.60
C ALA A 42 -28.77 -1.55 -3.92
N LYS A 43 -29.17 -2.05 -5.11
CA LYS A 43 -30.59 -2.12 -5.49
C LYS A 43 -31.31 -3.26 -4.77
N LYS A 44 -30.61 -4.35 -4.53
CA LYS A 44 -31.16 -5.53 -3.83
C LYS A 44 -30.89 -5.48 -2.33
N ASN A 45 -30.06 -4.55 -1.86
CA ASN A 45 -29.55 -4.47 -0.49
C ASN A 45 -28.96 -5.81 -0.02
N ASP A 46 -28.21 -6.47 -0.91
CA ASP A 46 -27.60 -7.78 -0.69
C ASP A 46 -26.33 -7.95 -1.53
N TRP A 47 -25.55 -8.97 -1.21
CA TRP A 47 -24.38 -9.33 -1.98
C TRP A 47 -24.77 -9.94 -3.35
N MET A 48 -24.02 -9.62 -4.41
CA MET A 48 -24.18 -10.29 -5.70
C MET A 48 -23.84 -11.78 -5.60
N SER A 49 -24.50 -12.61 -6.40
CA SER A 49 -24.31 -14.08 -6.41
C SER A 49 -22.99 -14.51 -7.08
N PHE A 50 -21.88 -13.85 -6.76
CA PHE A 50 -20.55 -14.26 -7.18
C PHE A 50 -19.83 -15.01 -6.07
N ASN A 51 -18.94 -15.93 -6.45
CA ASN A 51 -18.10 -16.59 -5.45
C ASN A 51 -17.12 -15.58 -4.84
N PRO A 52 -16.86 -15.64 -3.51
CA PRO A 52 -15.80 -14.87 -2.89
C PRO A 52 -14.44 -15.33 -3.42
N GLY A 53 -13.40 -14.52 -3.20
CA GLY A 53 -12.04 -14.85 -3.59
C GLY A 53 -11.57 -16.15 -2.94
N ILE A 54 -11.12 -17.10 -3.74
CA ILE A 54 -10.77 -18.46 -3.29
C ILE A 54 -9.64 -18.43 -2.25
N ALA A 55 -8.49 -17.83 -2.59
CA ALA A 55 -7.33 -17.82 -1.71
C ALA A 55 -7.53 -16.96 -0.46
N SER A 56 -8.12 -15.77 -0.60
CA SER A 56 -8.39 -14.91 0.55
C SER A 56 -9.38 -15.56 1.52
N SER A 57 -10.44 -16.19 1.02
CA SER A 57 -11.38 -16.94 1.84
C SER A 57 -10.72 -18.11 2.57
N TYR A 58 -9.82 -18.84 1.89
CA TYR A 58 -9.04 -19.90 2.51
C TYR A 58 -8.17 -19.34 3.64
N MET A 59 -7.45 -18.25 3.42
CA MET A 59 -6.63 -17.63 4.46
C MET A 59 -7.46 -17.19 5.67
N PHE A 60 -8.62 -16.56 5.44
CA PHE A 60 -9.53 -16.16 6.52
C PHE A 60 -10.19 -17.34 7.27
N SER A 61 -10.20 -18.54 6.70
CA SER A 61 -10.67 -19.74 7.38
C SER A 61 -9.62 -20.35 8.33
N LYS A 62 -8.37 -19.93 8.24
CA LYS A 62 -7.28 -20.47 9.04
C LYS A 62 -7.28 -19.94 10.47
N LYS A 63 -6.78 -20.76 11.36
CA LYS A 63 -6.58 -20.44 12.78
C LYS A 63 -5.10 -20.54 13.10
N GLN A 64 -4.70 -19.94 14.20
CA GLN A 64 -3.34 -20.06 14.70
C GLN A 64 -2.93 -21.54 14.85
N GLY A 65 -1.79 -21.90 14.27
CA GLY A 65 -1.27 -23.27 14.24
C GLY A 65 -1.62 -24.07 12.98
N ASP A 66 -2.55 -23.57 12.15
CA ASP A 66 -2.85 -24.22 10.87
C ASP A 66 -1.68 -24.06 9.89
N LYS A 67 -1.45 -25.09 9.10
CA LYS A 67 -0.39 -25.09 8.07
C LYS A 67 -0.92 -24.54 6.76
N VAL A 68 -0.07 -23.73 6.10
CA VAL A 68 -0.29 -23.22 4.75
C VAL A 68 0.94 -23.54 3.91
N THR A 69 0.73 -24.03 2.68
CA THR A 69 1.82 -24.25 1.74
C THR A 69 2.10 -22.94 0.99
N ILE A 70 3.34 -22.52 0.99
CA ILE A 70 3.81 -21.34 0.28
C ILE A 70 4.98 -21.71 -0.62
N SER A 71 5.18 -20.94 -1.69
CA SER A 71 6.35 -20.99 -2.56
C SER A 71 6.90 -19.57 -2.74
N GLY A 72 8.17 -19.45 -3.11
CA GLY A 72 8.82 -18.16 -3.29
C GLY A 72 10.21 -18.09 -2.64
N PRO A 73 10.81 -16.88 -2.51
CA PRO A 73 10.24 -15.60 -2.97
C PRO A 73 10.24 -15.47 -4.50
N TYR A 74 9.28 -14.69 -5.04
CA TYR A 74 9.19 -14.36 -6.46
C TYR A 74 9.05 -12.83 -6.62
N GLY A 75 9.18 -12.35 -7.87
CA GLY A 75 9.03 -10.94 -8.23
C GLY A 75 10.35 -10.17 -8.22
N ASP A 76 10.27 -8.94 -8.72
CA ASP A 76 11.39 -8.06 -9.00
C ASP A 76 11.19 -6.62 -8.49
N PHE A 77 10.23 -6.42 -7.59
CA PHE A 77 9.98 -5.14 -6.96
C PHE A 77 11.03 -4.86 -5.88
N PHE A 78 12.18 -4.35 -6.30
CA PHE A 78 13.32 -4.07 -5.45
C PHE A 78 13.63 -2.58 -5.35
N ILE A 79 14.33 -2.21 -4.27
CA ILE A 79 14.89 -0.88 -4.06
C ILE A 79 16.08 -0.70 -5.01
N ASN A 80 16.11 0.41 -5.75
CA ASN A 80 17.26 0.75 -6.58
C ASN A 80 18.48 1.11 -5.72
N ASP A 81 19.65 0.72 -6.20
CA ASP A 81 20.92 1.12 -5.62
C ASP A 81 21.33 2.49 -6.20
N SER A 82 20.90 3.56 -5.54
CA SER A 82 21.14 4.95 -5.93
C SER A 82 21.09 5.87 -4.72
N GLU A 83 21.40 7.16 -4.91
CA GLU A 83 21.27 8.21 -3.91
C GLU A 83 20.07 9.14 -4.17
N ALA A 84 19.25 8.86 -5.17
CA ALA A 84 18.10 9.69 -5.52
C ALA A 84 17.06 9.76 -4.38
N GLU A 85 16.31 10.85 -4.32
CA GLU A 85 15.17 10.98 -3.44
C GLU A 85 14.10 9.93 -3.79
N MET A 86 13.39 9.42 -2.78
CA MET A 86 12.41 8.35 -2.96
C MET A 86 11.00 8.82 -2.60
N LEU A 87 10.08 8.61 -3.53
CA LEU A 87 8.65 8.84 -3.35
C LEU A 87 7.92 7.49 -3.36
N TYR A 88 7.38 7.09 -2.21
CA TYR A 88 6.54 5.91 -2.08
C TYR A 88 5.06 6.27 -2.10
N VAL A 89 4.26 5.55 -2.89
CA VAL A 89 2.80 5.71 -2.94
C VAL A 89 2.12 4.35 -2.73
N GLY A 90 1.34 4.23 -1.68
CA GLY A 90 0.66 2.99 -1.31
C GLY A 90 -0.86 3.13 -1.23
N GLY A 91 -1.58 2.05 -1.51
CA GLY A 91 -3.02 1.98 -1.32
C GLY A 91 -3.49 0.59 -0.93
N GLY A 92 -4.36 0.48 0.08
CA GLY A 92 -4.90 -0.80 0.50
C GLY A 92 -3.82 -1.86 0.81
N ALA A 93 -3.95 -3.05 0.22
CA ALA A 93 -3.00 -4.16 0.42
C ALA A 93 -1.59 -3.88 -0.14
N GLY A 94 -1.44 -2.89 -1.04
CA GLY A 94 -0.14 -2.39 -1.50
C GLY A 94 0.76 -1.84 -0.40
N MET A 95 0.23 -1.66 0.80
CA MET A 95 0.99 -1.40 2.02
C MET A 95 2.06 -2.48 2.30
N ALA A 96 1.84 -3.74 1.89
CA ALA A 96 2.74 -4.84 2.22
C ALA A 96 4.19 -4.58 1.74
N PRO A 97 4.46 -4.41 0.42
CA PRO A 97 5.81 -4.15 -0.04
C PRO A 97 6.34 -2.79 0.44
N MET A 98 5.48 -1.79 0.62
CA MET A 98 5.90 -0.50 1.18
C MET A 98 6.50 -0.66 2.58
N ARG A 99 5.84 -1.42 3.46
CA ARG A 99 6.37 -1.72 4.80
C ARG A 99 7.71 -2.44 4.71
N SER A 100 7.80 -3.48 3.90
CA SER A 100 9.05 -4.25 3.72
C SER A 100 10.21 -3.36 3.28
N HIS A 101 10.03 -2.55 2.22
CA HIS A 101 11.05 -1.64 1.72
C HIS A 101 11.46 -0.59 2.75
N LEU A 102 10.50 0.11 3.34
CA LEU A 102 10.77 1.21 4.26
C LEU A 102 11.46 0.72 5.54
N TYR A 103 11.07 -0.43 6.06
CA TYR A 103 11.78 -1.01 7.21
C TYR A 103 13.20 -1.46 6.84
N GLN A 104 13.39 -2.05 5.65
CA GLN A 104 14.72 -2.41 5.17
C GLN A 104 15.61 -1.17 5.02
N LEU A 105 15.10 -0.09 4.41
CA LEU A 105 15.82 1.17 4.22
C LEU A 105 16.27 1.80 5.54
N PHE A 106 15.36 1.89 6.51
CA PHE A 106 15.62 2.65 7.74
C PHE A 106 16.17 1.79 8.88
N LYS A 107 15.68 0.57 9.07
CA LYS A 107 16.14 -0.28 10.20
C LYS A 107 17.40 -1.07 9.88
N THR A 108 17.65 -1.44 8.60
CA THR A 108 18.82 -2.23 8.21
C THR A 108 19.86 -1.38 7.48
N ILE A 109 19.50 -0.78 6.35
CA ILE A 109 20.43 0.01 5.51
C ILE A 109 20.79 1.33 6.19
N LYS A 110 19.87 1.90 6.97
CA LYS A 110 20.00 3.21 7.61
C LYS A 110 20.30 4.32 6.60
N THR A 111 19.49 4.32 5.54
CA THR A 111 19.66 5.24 4.42
C THR A 111 19.67 6.70 4.84
N GLY A 112 20.55 7.49 4.23
CA GLY A 112 20.55 8.95 4.34
C GLY A 112 19.64 9.64 3.31
N ARG A 113 19.07 8.89 2.37
CA ARG A 113 18.21 9.42 1.29
C ARG A 113 16.97 10.08 1.87
N LYS A 114 16.48 11.13 1.23
CA LYS A 114 15.18 11.70 1.54
C LYS A 114 14.09 10.76 1.03
N VAL A 115 13.18 10.38 1.90
CA VAL A 115 12.12 9.42 1.60
C VAL A 115 10.78 9.98 2.05
N THR A 116 9.80 9.99 1.15
CA THR A 116 8.41 10.31 1.50
C THR A 116 7.51 9.13 1.20
N PHE A 117 6.60 8.84 2.11
CA PHE A 117 5.58 7.81 1.93
C PHE A 117 4.17 8.40 2.01
N TRP A 118 3.41 8.19 0.95
CA TRP A 118 2.04 8.69 0.77
C TRP A 118 1.08 7.51 0.72
N TYR A 119 0.21 7.41 1.71
CA TYR A 119 -0.69 6.26 1.85
C TYR A 119 -2.15 6.68 1.76
N GLY A 120 -2.86 6.13 0.76
CA GLY A 120 -4.25 6.42 0.46
C GLY A 120 -5.21 5.30 0.89
N GLY A 121 -6.36 5.70 1.42
CA GLY A 121 -7.52 4.85 1.66
C GLY A 121 -8.81 5.58 1.28
N ARG A 122 -9.94 4.88 1.24
CA ARG A 122 -11.25 5.54 1.08
C ARG A 122 -11.66 6.20 2.39
N SER A 123 -11.60 5.47 3.49
CA SER A 123 -11.90 5.93 4.83
C SER A 123 -10.84 5.46 5.83
N ARG A 124 -10.90 5.95 7.07
CA ARG A 124 -9.89 5.68 8.11
C ARG A 124 -9.71 4.19 8.40
N ILE A 125 -10.78 3.40 8.35
CA ILE A 125 -10.73 1.96 8.61
C ILE A 125 -9.88 1.19 7.58
N GLU A 126 -9.62 1.75 6.41
CA GLU A 126 -8.77 1.15 5.38
C GLU A 126 -7.28 1.46 5.57
N LEU A 127 -6.94 2.37 6.49
CA LEU A 127 -5.56 2.70 6.81
C LEU A 127 -5.05 1.80 7.95
N PHE A 128 -3.93 1.12 7.74
CA PHE A 128 -3.29 0.27 8.76
C PHE A 128 -1.79 0.52 8.81
N TYR A 129 -1.13 0.08 9.88
CA TYR A 129 0.28 0.35 10.21
C TYR A 129 0.63 1.84 10.39
N ILE A 130 -0.35 2.71 10.63
CA ILE A 130 -0.13 4.15 10.78
C ILE A 130 0.90 4.44 11.87
N ASP A 131 0.73 3.85 13.05
CA ASP A 131 1.62 4.05 14.18
C ASP A 131 3.06 3.60 13.86
N HIS A 132 3.22 2.51 13.11
CA HIS A 132 4.53 2.01 12.68
C HIS A 132 5.30 3.07 11.87
N PHE A 133 4.64 3.77 10.94
CA PHE A 133 5.28 4.79 10.13
C PHE A 133 5.42 6.12 10.84
N ARG A 134 4.52 6.43 11.78
CA ARG A 134 4.69 7.59 12.66
C ARG A 134 5.88 7.42 13.59
N ASP A 135 6.13 6.22 14.08
CA ASP A 135 7.32 5.93 14.89
C ASP A 135 8.60 5.97 14.03
N LEU A 136 8.53 5.43 12.80
CA LEU A 136 9.64 5.55 11.86
C LEU A 136 9.99 7.03 11.56
N GLU A 137 8.97 7.88 11.37
CA GLU A 137 9.13 9.33 11.13
C GLU A 137 9.78 10.07 12.32
N LYS A 138 9.49 9.64 13.55
CA LYS A 138 10.15 10.18 14.76
C LYS A 138 11.62 9.78 14.86
N ASP A 139 11.91 8.50 14.49
CA ASP A 139 13.26 7.95 14.59
C ASP A 139 14.20 8.48 13.48
N PHE A 140 13.65 8.83 12.32
CA PHE A 140 14.42 9.18 11.12
C PHE A 140 13.96 10.51 10.51
N PRO A 141 14.71 11.60 10.67
CA PRO A 141 14.30 12.95 10.21
C PRO A 141 14.21 13.07 8.69
N ASN A 142 14.88 12.21 7.95
CA ASN A 142 14.85 12.13 6.48
C ASN A 142 13.68 11.29 5.93
N PHE A 143 12.79 10.78 6.80
CA PHE A 143 11.54 10.12 6.45
C PHE A 143 10.33 11.00 6.78
N LYS A 144 9.37 11.08 5.85
CA LYS A 144 8.09 11.75 6.07
C LYS A 144 6.93 10.86 5.61
N PHE A 145 5.90 10.79 6.45
CA PHE A 145 4.72 9.95 6.22
C PHE A 145 3.45 10.78 6.13
N TYR A 146 2.73 10.64 5.02
CA TYR A 146 1.49 11.34 4.74
C TYR A 146 0.35 10.38 4.41
N THR A 147 -0.85 10.74 4.82
CA THR A 147 -2.05 9.94 4.60
C THR A 147 -3.13 10.78 3.91
N ALA A 148 -3.98 10.13 3.11
CA ALA A 148 -5.13 10.77 2.51
C ALA A 148 -6.34 9.83 2.46
N LEU A 149 -7.55 10.40 2.61
CA LEU A 149 -8.80 9.71 2.43
C LEU A 149 -9.55 10.27 1.22
N SER A 150 -9.95 9.39 0.29
CA SER A 150 -10.73 9.83 -0.87
C SER A 150 -12.22 10.01 -0.55
N GLU A 151 -12.73 9.30 0.44
CA GLU A 151 -14.13 9.27 0.86
C GLU A 151 -14.21 9.26 2.39
N PRO A 152 -13.72 10.33 3.09
CA PRO A 152 -13.79 10.36 4.54
C PRO A 152 -15.24 10.34 5.01
N MET A 153 -15.54 9.50 5.99
CA MET A 153 -16.84 9.40 6.62
C MET A 153 -16.88 10.28 7.89
N GLU A 154 -18.07 10.66 8.32
CA GLU A 154 -18.24 11.50 9.50
C GLU A 154 -17.66 10.83 10.77
N GLU A 155 -17.85 9.51 10.90
CA GLU A 155 -17.31 8.70 11.99
C GLU A 155 -15.79 8.58 12.00
N ASP A 156 -15.11 8.88 10.90
CA ASP A 156 -13.64 8.91 10.84
C ASP A 156 -13.06 10.01 11.73
N ASN A 157 -13.82 11.05 12.05
CA ASN A 157 -13.36 12.25 12.77
C ASN A 157 -12.04 12.78 12.19
N TRP A 158 -11.94 12.78 10.85
CA TRP A 158 -10.72 13.07 10.12
C TRP A 158 -10.34 14.54 10.19
N LYS A 159 -9.20 14.84 10.82
CA LYS A 159 -8.66 16.20 10.88
C LYS A 159 -7.84 16.48 9.64
N VAL A 160 -8.41 17.28 8.74
CA VAL A 160 -7.79 17.60 7.45
C VAL A 160 -6.59 18.51 7.62
N LYS A 161 -5.44 18.11 7.09
CA LYS A 161 -4.24 18.96 6.99
C LYS A 161 -4.41 19.99 5.87
N LYS A 162 -4.00 21.22 6.15
CA LYS A 162 -3.99 22.31 5.15
C LYS A 162 -2.71 22.35 4.31
N SER A 163 -1.61 21.83 4.85
CA SER A 163 -0.32 21.67 4.20
C SER A 163 0.45 20.52 4.83
N ARG A 164 1.60 20.15 4.26
CA ARG A 164 2.46 19.07 4.78
C ARG A 164 2.89 19.30 6.23
N ASP A 165 3.14 20.55 6.60
CA ASP A 165 3.64 20.94 7.93
C ASP A 165 2.52 21.31 8.91
N ALA A 166 1.26 21.37 8.46
CA ALA A 166 0.13 21.66 9.31
C ALA A 166 -0.23 20.46 10.20
N GLU A 167 -0.84 20.76 11.35
CA GLU A 167 -1.44 19.72 12.20
C GLU A 167 -2.65 19.06 11.51
N GLY A 168 -2.87 17.80 11.82
CA GLY A 168 -3.99 17.01 11.31
C GLY A 168 -3.63 15.56 11.07
N ASP A 169 -4.64 14.76 10.76
CA ASP A 169 -4.46 13.33 10.48
C ASP A 169 -3.90 13.11 9.06
N GLY A 170 -4.37 13.88 8.08
CA GLY A 170 -3.95 13.78 6.69
C GLY A 170 -4.81 14.63 5.76
N PHE A 171 -4.72 14.35 4.46
CA PHE A 171 -5.40 15.09 3.40
C PHE A 171 -6.73 14.44 3.01
N VAL A 172 -7.49 15.13 2.14
CA VAL A 172 -8.70 14.61 1.49
C VAL A 172 -8.48 14.62 -0.02
N GLY A 173 -8.78 13.51 -0.66
CA GLY A 173 -8.65 13.31 -2.10
C GLY A 173 -7.95 12.01 -2.48
N PHE A 174 -7.87 11.74 -3.77
CA PHE A 174 -7.10 10.62 -4.28
C PHE A 174 -5.61 10.85 -4.04
N ILE A 175 -4.92 9.81 -3.59
CA ILE A 175 -3.53 9.95 -3.12
C ILE A 175 -2.58 10.54 -4.17
N HIS A 176 -2.69 10.16 -5.44
CA HIS A 176 -1.86 10.71 -6.51
C HIS A 176 -2.08 12.21 -6.68
N GLN A 177 -3.34 12.69 -6.60
CA GLN A 177 -3.63 14.12 -6.70
C GLN A 177 -3.07 14.89 -5.49
N VAL A 178 -3.18 14.30 -4.29
CA VAL A 178 -2.59 14.89 -3.08
C VAL A 178 -1.06 15.00 -3.21
N VAL A 179 -0.40 13.97 -3.78
CA VAL A 179 1.05 14.02 -4.07
C VAL A 179 1.38 15.16 -5.04
N ILE A 180 0.60 15.30 -6.11
CA ILE A 180 0.77 16.41 -7.07
C ILE A 180 0.67 17.76 -6.36
N ASP A 181 -0.46 17.99 -5.67
CA ASP A 181 -0.79 19.29 -5.09
C ASP A 181 0.14 19.68 -3.92
N GLN A 182 0.53 18.71 -3.11
CA GLN A 182 1.28 18.96 -1.88
C GLN A 182 2.78 18.77 -2.03
N TYR A 183 3.25 18.13 -3.09
CA TYR A 183 4.65 17.76 -3.22
C TYR A 183 5.24 18.06 -4.60
N LEU A 184 4.82 17.36 -5.64
CA LEU A 184 5.49 17.41 -6.94
C LEU A 184 5.38 18.77 -7.63
N SER A 185 4.24 19.47 -7.53
CA SER A 185 4.06 20.80 -8.15
C SER A 185 5.01 21.88 -7.60
N ASN A 186 5.60 21.64 -6.44
CA ASN A 186 6.56 22.56 -5.80
C ASN A 186 7.93 21.90 -5.60
N HIS A 187 8.22 20.82 -6.31
CA HIS A 187 9.50 20.14 -6.24
C HIS A 187 10.45 20.73 -7.28
N ASP A 188 11.71 21.00 -6.87
CA ASP A 188 12.68 21.67 -7.73
C ASP A 188 13.11 20.81 -8.94
N SER A 189 13.18 19.49 -8.76
CA SER A 189 13.61 18.51 -9.78
C SER A 189 12.80 17.21 -9.65
N PRO A 190 11.49 17.20 -9.99
CA PRO A 190 10.65 16.02 -9.83
C PRO A 190 11.07 14.86 -10.74
N GLU A 191 11.78 15.14 -11.84
CA GLU A 191 12.34 14.17 -12.78
C GLU A 191 13.49 13.34 -12.21
N ASP A 192 14.17 13.85 -11.17
CA ASP A 192 15.32 13.19 -10.54
C ASP A 192 14.96 12.23 -9.41
N ILE A 193 13.67 12.12 -9.07
CA ILE A 193 13.20 11.24 -7.99
C ILE A 193 12.99 9.81 -8.46
N GLU A 194 13.00 8.87 -7.52
CA GLU A 194 12.53 7.50 -7.75
C GLU A 194 11.12 7.34 -7.19
N VAL A 195 10.22 6.78 -7.99
CA VAL A 195 8.82 6.56 -7.61
C VAL A 195 8.56 5.07 -7.42
N TYR A 196 8.11 4.70 -6.22
CA TYR A 196 7.73 3.34 -5.83
C TYR A 196 6.25 3.30 -5.52
N TYR A 197 5.48 2.44 -6.18
CA TYR A 197 4.06 2.37 -5.88
C TYR A 197 3.50 0.95 -5.93
N CYS A 198 2.47 0.72 -5.10
CA CYS A 198 1.69 -0.49 -5.09
C CYS A 198 0.30 -0.22 -4.50
N GLY A 199 -0.73 -0.67 -5.20
CA GLY A 199 -2.11 -0.48 -4.77
C GLY A 199 -3.15 -0.97 -5.76
N PRO A 200 -4.40 -0.52 -5.63
CA PRO A 200 -5.45 -0.86 -6.57
C PRO A 200 -5.11 -0.42 -8.00
N PRO A 201 -5.58 -1.15 -9.04
CA PRO A 201 -5.19 -0.89 -10.43
C PRO A 201 -5.41 0.56 -10.90
N LEU A 202 -6.54 1.17 -10.53
CA LEU A 202 -6.81 2.57 -10.88
C LEU A 202 -5.83 3.54 -10.21
N MET A 203 -5.39 3.24 -8.98
CA MET A 203 -4.35 4.01 -8.31
C MET A 203 -3.01 3.84 -9.03
N ASN A 204 -2.63 2.60 -9.35
CA ASN A 204 -1.39 2.32 -10.06
C ASN A 204 -1.32 3.06 -11.40
N LEU A 205 -2.40 3.04 -12.20
CA LEU A 205 -2.49 3.80 -13.44
C LEU A 205 -2.35 5.32 -13.24
N ALA A 206 -3.00 5.85 -12.21
CA ALA A 206 -2.94 7.29 -11.92
C ALA A 206 -1.55 7.72 -11.44
N VAL A 207 -0.88 6.89 -10.62
CA VAL A 207 0.49 7.17 -10.17
C VAL A 207 1.50 7.02 -11.31
N ALA A 208 1.34 6.02 -12.18
CA ALA A 208 2.17 5.89 -13.38
C ALA A 208 2.07 7.13 -14.28
N LYS A 209 0.83 7.60 -14.52
CA LYS A 209 0.60 8.82 -15.31
C LYS A 209 1.18 10.06 -14.63
N MET A 210 1.04 10.18 -13.32
CA MET A 210 1.65 11.24 -12.54
C MET A 210 3.18 11.25 -12.72
N ALA A 211 3.85 10.10 -12.59
CA ALA A 211 5.30 10.02 -12.78
C ALA A 211 5.73 10.45 -14.19
N GLU A 212 5.01 10.00 -15.23
CA GLU A 212 5.23 10.43 -16.62
C GLU A 212 5.05 11.94 -16.80
N ASP A 213 3.97 12.52 -16.27
CA ASP A 213 3.64 13.95 -16.40
C ASP A 213 4.68 14.86 -15.73
N PHE A 214 5.36 14.36 -14.69
CA PHE A 214 6.46 15.07 -14.01
C PHE A 214 7.84 14.70 -14.54
N GLY A 215 7.93 13.97 -15.65
CA GLY A 215 9.17 13.67 -16.35
C GLY A 215 10.07 12.62 -15.65
N VAL A 216 9.53 11.85 -14.72
CA VAL A 216 10.30 10.78 -14.04
C VAL A 216 10.65 9.69 -15.06
N PRO A 217 11.93 9.37 -15.26
CA PRO A 217 12.36 8.35 -16.23
C PRO A 217 11.80 6.96 -15.85
N PRO A 218 11.44 6.10 -16.82
CA PRO A 218 10.91 4.78 -16.56
C PRO A 218 11.80 3.89 -15.67
N GLU A 219 13.10 4.04 -15.76
CA GLU A 219 14.09 3.34 -14.91
C GLU A 219 14.02 3.76 -13.43
N ASN A 220 13.48 4.93 -13.15
CA ASN A 220 13.24 5.43 -11.79
C ASN A 220 11.84 5.09 -11.26
N VAL A 221 11.04 4.38 -12.05
CA VAL A 221 9.69 3.96 -11.64
C VAL A 221 9.68 2.47 -11.33
N ARG A 222 9.29 2.12 -10.12
CA ARG A 222 9.16 0.74 -9.64
C ARG A 222 7.77 0.51 -9.09
N PHE A 223 7.16 -0.61 -9.42
CA PHE A 223 5.83 -0.92 -8.94
C PHE A 223 5.63 -2.43 -8.77
N ASP A 224 4.68 -2.76 -7.92
CA ASP A 224 4.12 -4.10 -7.81
C ASP A 224 2.64 -4.06 -8.22
N ASP A 225 2.24 -5.03 -9.04
CA ASP A 225 0.86 -5.15 -9.53
C ASP A 225 0.32 -6.52 -9.13
N PHE A 226 -0.78 -6.51 -8.41
CA PHE A 226 -1.42 -7.75 -7.96
C PHE A 226 -2.17 -8.49 -9.05
N GLY A 227 -2.20 -7.98 -10.28
CA GLY A 227 -2.88 -8.54 -11.43
C GLY A 227 -4.38 -8.81 -11.17
N ILE A 228 -5.26 -8.30 -11.99
CA ILE A 228 -6.68 -8.66 -11.97
C ILE A 228 -6.99 -9.44 -13.22
#